data_fbb475d157bd1df0cbe1b9f8abb8ad07
#
_entry.id   fbb475d157bd1df0cbe1b9f8abb8ad07
#
_cell.length_a   1.000
_cell.length_b   1.000
_cell.length_c   1.000
_cell.angle_alpha   90.00
_cell.angle_beta   90.00
_cell.angle_gamma   90.00
#
_symmetry.space_group_name_H-M   'P 1'
#
loop_
_entity.id
_entity.type
_entity.pdbx_description
1 polymer ?
#
loop_
_entity_poly.entity_id
_entity_poly.type
_entity_poly.pdbx_seq_one_letter_code
_entity_poly.pdbx_strand_id
1 'polypeptide(L)'
;MRLACLAVVVTAGCSGVASDGERPLGPLDGEAYARDVHPILEARCATLDCHGVDDRPLRLYAETGLRARDDLRDLPIESAELEANVRAIQAIDPDAEPAASLFVRKPLAPAAGGLAHEGGIVWADRDEPQLVCVLAWLAGASDEPTAAAACATAADQVALPPESP
;
A
#
# COMPACT_ATOMS: atom_id res chain seq x y z
N MET A 1 -44.77 -53.05 -17.43
CA MET A 1 -44.82 -51.64 -17.01
C MET A 1 -43.50 -51.35 -16.26
N ARG A 2 -42.57 -50.64 -16.88
CA ARG A 2 -41.30 -50.23 -16.23
C ARG A 2 -41.42 -48.75 -15.89
N LEU A 3 -41.45 -48.42 -14.60
CA LEU A 3 -41.35 -47.04 -14.12
C LEU A 3 -39.89 -46.56 -14.24
N ALA A 4 -39.67 -45.52 -15.00
CA ALA A 4 -38.41 -44.81 -15.01
C ALA A 4 -38.47 -43.69 -13.94
N CYS A 5 -37.60 -43.77 -12.91
CA CYS A 5 -37.39 -42.70 -11.96
C CYS A 5 -36.49 -41.62 -12.58
N LEU A 6 -37.01 -40.42 -12.77
CA LEU A 6 -36.24 -39.24 -13.18
C LEU A 6 -35.64 -38.65 -11.91
N ALA A 7 -34.32 -38.68 -11.80
CA ALA A 7 -33.58 -37.96 -10.74
C ALA A 7 -33.36 -36.52 -11.17
N VAL A 8 -33.95 -35.58 -10.44
CA VAL A 8 -33.70 -34.12 -10.58
C VAL A 8 -32.48 -33.79 -9.74
N VAL A 9 -31.39 -33.45 -10.39
CA VAL A 9 -30.18 -32.90 -9.73
C VAL A 9 -30.38 -31.38 -9.54
N VAL A 10 -30.62 -30.96 -8.31
CA VAL A 10 -30.62 -29.55 -7.93
C VAL A 10 -29.19 -29.13 -7.66
N THR A 11 -28.58 -28.40 -8.57
CA THR A 11 -27.30 -27.73 -8.33
C THR A 11 -27.56 -26.48 -7.52
N ALA A 12 -27.24 -26.51 -6.22
CA ALA A 12 -27.17 -25.31 -5.38
C ALA A 12 -25.94 -24.50 -5.82
N GLY A 13 -26.14 -23.49 -6.66
CA GLY A 13 -25.15 -22.49 -6.95
C GLY A 13 -24.99 -21.61 -5.72
N CYS A 14 -23.82 -21.62 -5.07
CA CYS A 14 -23.44 -20.57 -4.13
C CYS A 14 -23.27 -19.27 -4.95
N SER A 15 -24.32 -18.48 -5.05
CA SER A 15 -24.20 -17.08 -5.46
C SER A 15 -23.57 -16.32 -4.30
N GLY A 16 -22.26 -16.11 -4.34
CA GLY A 16 -21.61 -15.14 -3.48
C GLY A 16 -22.24 -13.79 -3.77
N VAL A 17 -22.92 -13.22 -2.79
CA VAL A 17 -23.38 -11.84 -2.83
C VAL A 17 -22.13 -10.99 -2.80
N ALA A 18 -21.71 -10.45 -3.95
CA ALA A 18 -20.75 -9.36 -3.99
C ALA A 18 -21.38 -8.20 -3.21
N SER A 19 -20.78 -7.80 -2.10
CA SER A 19 -21.17 -6.59 -1.40
C SER A 19 -20.88 -5.41 -2.33
N ASP A 20 -21.92 -4.66 -2.71
CA ASP A 20 -21.79 -3.41 -3.44
C ASP A 20 -20.96 -2.44 -2.59
N GLY A 21 -19.65 -2.30 -2.88
CA GLY A 21 -18.77 -1.36 -2.18
C GLY A 21 -17.31 -1.79 -2.07
N GLU A 22 -16.99 -3.07 -2.12
CA GLU A 22 -15.60 -3.53 -2.08
C GLU A 22 -15.00 -3.58 -3.49
N ARG A 23 -14.21 -2.58 -3.80
CA ARG A 23 -13.40 -2.60 -5.02
C ARG A 23 -12.01 -3.10 -4.62
N PRO A 24 -11.62 -4.35 -5.01
CA PRO A 24 -10.27 -4.86 -4.76
C PRO A 24 -9.22 -3.88 -5.27
N LEU A 25 -8.05 -3.84 -4.63
CA LEU A 25 -6.93 -3.09 -5.17
C LEU A 25 -6.69 -3.56 -6.61
N GLY A 26 -6.94 -2.67 -7.57
CA GLY A 26 -6.63 -2.91 -8.98
C GLY A 26 -5.12 -3.04 -9.20
N PRO A 27 -4.67 -3.25 -10.45
CA PRO A 27 -3.25 -3.15 -10.76
C PRO A 27 -2.75 -1.74 -10.37
N LEU A 28 -1.78 -1.69 -9.45
CA LEU A 28 -1.22 -0.42 -8.96
C LEU A 28 -0.27 0.16 -10.01
N ASP A 29 -0.35 1.49 -10.19
CA ASP A 29 0.50 2.22 -11.12
C ASP A 29 1.94 2.33 -10.57
N GLY A 30 2.88 1.66 -11.24
CA GLY A 30 4.29 1.65 -10.87
C GLY A 30 5.01 2.99 -11.15
N GLU A 31 4.59 3.75 -12.17
CA GLU A 31 5.18 5.06 -12.47
C GLU A 31 4.75 6.10 -11.44
N ALA A 32 3.46 6.14 -11.10
CA ALA A 32 2.95 6.99 -10.02
C ALA A 32 3.57 6.58 -8.67
N TYR A 33 3.76 5.27 -8.41
CA TYR A 33 4.48 4.81 -7.24
C TYR A 33 5.89 5.39 -7.16
N ALA A 34 6.68 5.23 -8.21
CA ALA A 34 8.06 5.69 -8.24
C ALA A 34 8.20 7.20 -8.05
N ARG A 35 7.30 7.96 -8.66
CA ARG A 35 7.33 9.42 -8.66
C ARG A 35 6.82 10.02 -7.33
N ASP A 36 5.68 9.52 -6.84
CA ASP A 36 4.91 10.21 -5.81
C ASP A 36 4.92 9.47 -4.45
N VAL A 37 4.92 8.15 -4.46
CA VAL A 37 4.72 7.32 -3.25
C VAL A 37 6.03 6.82 -2.69
N HIS A 38 6.94 6.37 -3.55
CA HIS A 38 8.22 5.81 -3.10
C HIS A 38 9.01 6.78 -2.20
N PRO A 39 9.16 8.07 -2.50
CA PRO A 39 9.87 8.99 -1.63
C PRO A 39 9.26 9.09 -0.23
N ILE A 40 7.93 9.05 -0.13
CA ILE A 40 7.22 9.05 1.15
C ILE A 40 7.54 7.77 1.94
N LEU A 41 7.44 6.62 1.28
CA LEU A 41 7.67 5.33 1.94
C LEU A 41 9.14 5.12 2.29
N GLU A 42 10.07 5.60 1.47
CA GLU A 42 11.50 5.58 1.80
C GLU A 42 11.78 6.33 3.11
N ALA A 43 11.27 7.55 3.23
CA ALA A 43 11.50 8.38 4.39
C ALA A 43 10.78 7.90 5.67
N ARG A 44 9.61 7.26 5.53
CA ARG A 44 8.73 6.97 6.67
C ARG A 44 8.64 5.48 7.02
N CYS A 45 8.87 4.59 6.07
CA CYS A 45 8.58 3.16 6.21
C CYS A 45 9.77 2.26 5.91
N ALA A 46 10.59 2.57 4.91
CA ALA A 46 11.67 1.72 4.42
C ALA A 46 13.01 1.96 5.14
N THR A 47 13.01 2.54 6.32
CA THR A 47 14.20 2.72 7.15
C THR A 47 14.67 1.40 7.74
N LEU A 48 15.95 1.32 8.13
CA LEU A 48 16.55 0.11 8.71
C LEU A 48 15.90 -0.32 10.03
N ASP A 49 15.26 0.58 10.75
CA ASP A 49 14.53 0.27 11.99
C ASP A 49 13.11 -0.25 11.73
N CYS A 50 12.61 -0.12 10.48
CA CYS A 50 11.24 -0.44 10.10
C CYS A 50 11.18 -1.54 9.03
N HIS A 51 10.76 -1.19 7.81
CA HIS A 51 10.55 -2.15 6.71
C HIS A 51 11.73 -2.27 5.74
N GLY A 52 12.82 -1.53 5.99
CA GLY A 52 14.06 -1.58 5.22
C GLY A 52 15.02 -2.69 5.66
N VAL A 53 14.52 -3.81 6.17
CA VAL A 53 15.30 -4.98 6.62
C VAL A 53 14.66 -6.29 6.16
N ASP A 54 15.45 -7.35 6.08
CA ASP A 54 15.05 -8.64 5.53
C ASP A 54 14.08 -9.45 6.42
N ASP A 55 14.06 -9.21 7.71
CA ASP A 55 13.31 -9.99 8.70
C ASP A 55 11.87 -9.54 8.92
N ARG A 56 11.40 -8.52 8.18
CA ARG A 56 10.02 -8.02 8.28
C ARG A 56 9.09 -8.71 7.28
N PRO A 57 7.81 -8.96 7.67
CA PRO A 57 6.81 -9.52 6.76
C PRO A 57 6.58 -8.63 5.52
N LEU A 58 6.48 -7.30 5.69
CA LEU A 58 6.57 -6.33 4.64
C LEU A 58 8.01 -5.84 4.54
N ARG A 59 8.65 -6.03 3.40
CA ARG A 59 9.98 -5.51 3.10
C ARG A 59 9.86 -4.46 2.00
N LEU A 60 10.52 -3.32 2.20
CA LEU A 60 10.54 -2.24 1.24
C LEU A 60 12.00 -1.90 0.91
N TYR A 61 12.31 -1.92 -0.38
CA TYR A 61 13.61 -1.49 -0.89
C TYR A 61 13.68 0.04 -0.94
N ALA A 62 14.83 0.59 -0.56
CA ALA A 62 15.11 2.02 -0.54
C ALA A 62 16.60 2.28 -0.71
N GLU A 63 16.99 3.45 -1.19
CA GLU A 63 18.41 3.82 -1.34
C GLU A 63 19.15 3.78 -0.01
N THR A 64 18.52 4.24 1.07
CA THR A 64 19.06 4.32 2.42
C THR A 64 18.74 3.11 3.29
N GLY A 65 18.00 2.13 2.76
CA GLY A 65 17.50 0.96 3.49
C GLY A 65 17.94 -0.35 2.86
N LEU A 66 16.99 -1.29 2.78
CA LEU A 66 17.20 -2.59 2.16
C LEU A 66 17.43 -2.44 0.65
N ARG A 67 18.40 -3.18 0.15
CA ARG A 67 18.66 -3.30 -1.29
C ARG A 67 18.49 -4.76 -1.73
N ALA A 68 18.09 -4.97 -2.96
CA ALA A 68 17.93 -6.33 -3.51
C ALA A 68 19.26 -7.09 -3.61
N ARG A 69 20.37 -6.38 -3.72
CA ARG A 69 21.74 -6.93 -3.75
C ARG A 69 22.70 -5.95 -3.08
N ASP A 70 23.78 -6.48 -2.51
CA ASP A 70 24.78 -5.68 -1.79
C ASP A 70 25.55 -4.70 -2.70
N ASP A 71 25.72 -5.04 -3.98
CA ASP A 71 26.39 -4.19 -4.96
C ASP A 71 25.57 -2.98 -5.41
N LEU A 72 24.29 -2.90 -5.00
CA LEU A 72 23.43 -1.75 -5.24
C LEU A 72 23.49 -0.69 -4.13
N ARG A 73 24.20 -0.96 -3.04
CA ARG A 73 24.40 0.04 -1.99
C ARG A 73 25.04 1.30 -2.57
N ASP A 74 24.57 2.44 -2.12
CA ASP A 74 25.02 3.77 -2.57
C ASP A 74 24.71 4.09 -4.06
N LEU A 75 23.88 3.28 -4.71
CA LEU A 75 23.38 3.54 -6.06
C LEU A 75 21.89 3.94 -6.00
N PRO A 76 21.38 4.66 -7.01
CA PRO A 76 19.95 4.94 -7.14
C PRO A 76 19.13 3.66 -7.09
N ILE A 77 17.88 3.77 -6.60
CA ILE A 77 16.94 2.64 -6.57
C ILE A 77 16.69 2.11 -7.98
N GLU A 78 16.71 0.79 -8.15
CA GLU A 78 16.43 0.16 -9.45
C GLU A 78 14.93 -0.04 -9.67
N SER A 79 14.48 0.00 -10.94
CA SER A 79 13.08 -0.26 -11.31
C SER A 79 12.58 -1.60 -10.78
N ALA A 80 13.43 -2.63 -10.76
CA ALA A 80 13.06 -3.95 -10.23
C ALA A 80 12.77 -3.92 -8.72
N GLU A 81 13.46 -3.07 -7.96
CA GLU A 81 13.22 -2.87 -6.53
C GLU A 81 11.90 -2.11 -6.31
N LEU A 82 11.63 -1.07 -7.10
CA LEU A 82 10.35 -0.34 -7.07
C LEU A 82 9.16 -1.26 -7.40
N GLU A 83 9.27 -2.08 -8.45
CA GLU A 83 8.26 -3.07 -8.78
C GLU A 83 8.05 -4.11 -7.67
N ALA A 84 9.13 -4.53 -7.00
CA ALA A 84 9.04 -5.45 -5.88
C ALA A 84 8.29 -4.81 -4.69
N ASN A 85 8.51 -3.54 -4.42
CA ASN A 85 7.77 -2.78 -3.41
C ASN A 85 6.27 -2.72 -3.73
N VAL A 86 5.91 -2.39 -4.98
CA VAL A 86 4.50 -2.36 -5.42
C VAL A 86 3.83 -3.72 -5.20
N ARG A 87 4.50 -4.81 -5.63
CA ARG A 87 3.98 -6.17 -5.41
C ARG A 87 3.85 -6.53 -3.94
N ALA A 88 4.82 -6.13 -3.10
CA ALA A 88 4.77 -6.40 -1.67
C ALA A 88 3.60 -5.68 -0.98
N ILE A 89 3.34 -4.43 -1.34
CA ILE A 89 2.20 -3.66 -0.82
C ILE A 89 0.88 -4.29 -1.26
N GLN A 90 0.73 -4.62 -2.54
CA GLN A 90 -0.47 -5.23 -3.08
C GLN A 90 -0.76 -6.60 -2.44
N ALA A 91 0.29 -7.35 -2.06
CA ALA A 91 0.14 -8.68 -1.46
C ALA A 91 -0.30 -8.66 0.01
N ILE A 92 -0.27 -7.52 0.71
CA ILE A 92 -0.67 -7.43 2.13
C ILE A 92 -2.16 -7.73 2.28
N ASP A 93 -2.97 -7.11 1.44
CA ASP A 93 -4.43 -7.17 1.55
C ASP A 93 -5.05 -6.86 0.17
N PRO A 94 -4.94 -7.82 -0.79
CA PRO A 94 -5.26 -7.55 -2.20
C PRO A 94 -6.75 -7.28 -2.45
N ASP A 95 -7.62 -7.71 -1.53
CA ASP A 95 -9.07 -7.59 -1.67
C ASP A 95 -9.66 -6.43 -0.87
N ALA A 96 -8.83 -5.67 -0.14
CA ALA A 96 -9.29 -4.57 0.69
C ALA A 96 -9.53 -3.29 -0.12
N GLU A 97 -10.53 -2.52 0.30
CA GLU A 97 -10.64 -1.11 -0.10
C GLU A 97 -9.40 -0.34 0.36
N PRO A 98 -8.88 0.64 -0.43
CA PRO A 98 -7.66 1.38 -0.10
C PRO A 98 -7.61 1.89 1.34
N ALA A 99 -8.68 2.55 1.81
CA ALA A 99 -8.74 3.12 3.14
C ALA A 99 -8.93 2.09 4.27
N ALA A 100 -9.33 0.87 3.95
CA ALA A 100 -9.49 -0.25 4.87
C ALA A 100 -8.29 -1.20 4.89
N SER A 101 -7.39 -1.09 3.92
CA SER A 101 -6.19 -1.92 3.80
C SER A 101 -5.33 -1.87 5.07
N LEU A 102 -4.76 -3.01 5.43
CA LEU A 102 -3.80 -3.11 6.54
C LEU A 102 -2.56 -2.25 6.30
N PHE A 103 -2.17 -2.07 5.04
CA PHE A 103 -1.07 -1.17 4.68
C PHE A 103 -1.31 0.27 5.14
N VAL A 104 -2.56 0.75 5.07
CA VAL A 104 -2.97 2.08 5.50
C VAL A 104 -3.27 2.13 6.99
N ARG A 105 -4.03 1.14 7.50
CA ARG A 105 -4.54 1.19 8.87
C ARG A 105 -3.50 0.91 9.94
N LYS A 106 -2.48 0.11 9.63
CA LYS A 106 -1.43 -0.21 10.59
C LYS A 106 -0.64 1.04 11.04
N PRO A 107 -0.11 1.89 10.13
CA PRO A 107 0.65 3.07 10.52
C PRO A 107 -0.22 4.28 10.92
N LEU A 108 -1.55 4.20 10.77
CA LEU A 108 -2.48 5.27 11.12
C LEU A 108 -2.82 5.25 12.62
N ALA A 109 -2.96 6.45 13.21
CA ALA A 109 -3.36 6.59 14.60
C ALA A 109 -4.71 5.89 14.90
N PRO A 110 -4.86 5.20 16.04
CA PRO A 110 -6.13 4.57 16.43
C PRO A 110 -7.31 5.55 16.47
N ALA A 111 -7.08 6.79 16.88
CA ALA A 111 -8.09 7.85 16.90
C ALA A 111 -8.62 8.20 15.49
N ALA A 112 -7.82 8.00 14.45
CA ALA A 112 -8.18 8.20 13.04
C ALA A 112 -8.70 6.90 12.37
N GLY A 113 -8.92 5.83 13.13
CA GLY A 113 -9.40 4.53 12.66
C GLY A 113 -8.28 3.54 12.30
N GLY A 114 -7.08 3.80 12.77
CA GLY A 114 -5.93 2.91 12.61
C GLY A 114 -5.94 1.70 13.53
N LEU A 115 -4.90 0.88 13.40
CA LEU A 115 -4.66 -0.33 14.19
C LEU A 115 -3.34 -0.21 14.96
N ALA A 116 -3.14 -1.09 15.94
CA ALA A 116 -1.85 -1.17 16.63
C ALA A 116 -0.73 -1.59 15.65
N HIS A 117 0.40 -0.89 15.73
CA HIS A 117 1.57 -1.10 14.89
C HIS A 117 2.84 -0.98 15.75
N GLU A 118 3.74 -1.95 15.67
CA GLU A 118 4.96 -1.96 16.48
C GLU A 118 5.88 -0.77 16.18
N GLY A 119 5.88 -0.28 14.91
CA GLY A 119 6.60 0.92 14.49
C GLY A 119 5.98 2.24 14.99
N GLY A 120 4.88 2.17 15.75
CA GLY A 120 4.19 3.35 16.26
C GLY A 120 3.26 4.00 15.22
N ILE A 121 2.91 5.26 15.48
CA ILE A 121 2.04 6.06 14.61
C ILE A 121 2.92 6.79 13.60
N VAL A 122 2.68 6.56 12.32
CA VAL A 122 3.32 7.28 11.22
C VAL A 122 2.46 8.46 10.78
N TRP A 123 1.13 8.26 10.70
CA TRP A 123 0.15 9.27 10.34
C TRP A 123 -0.84 9.49 11.49
N ALA A 124 -0.92 10.73 11.97
CA ALA A 124 -1.83 11.09 13.04
C ALA A 124 -3.27 11.19 12.55
N ASP A 125 -3.46 11.66 11.30
CA ASP A 125 -4.74 11.93 10.67
C ASP A 125 -4.82 11.39 9.24
N ARG A 126 -6.08 11.21 8.75
CA ARG A 126 -6.35 10.82 7.36
C ARG A 126 -6.11 11.94 6.35
N ASP A 127 -6.08 13.18 6.81
CA ASP A 127 -5.93 14.37 5.97
C ASP A 127 -4.46 14.77 5.78
N GLU A 128 -3.51 14.02 6.36
CA GLU A 128 -2.10 14.27 6.11
C GLU A 128 -1.76 14.11 4.62
N PRO A 129 -1.10 15.09 3.99
CA PRO A 129 -0.82 15.06 2.54
C PRO A 129 -0.14 13.79 2.08
N GLN A 130 0.80 13.26 2.88
CA GLN A 130 1.49 12.01 2.59
C GLN A 130 0.51 10.81 2.51
N LEU A 131 -0.42 10.71 3.48
CA LEU A 131 -1.42 9.64 3.47
C LEU A 131 -2.44 9.83 2.36
N VAL A 132 -2.88 11.06 2.08
CA VAL A 132 -3.79 11.37 0.97
C VAL A 132 -3.17 10.96 -0.37
N CYS A 133 -1.88 11.25 -0.57
CA CYS A 133 -1.14 10.82 -1.77
C CYS A 133 -1.10 9.29 -1.90
N VAL A 134 -0.76 8.57 -0.83
CA VAL A 134 -0.74 7.10 -0.80
C VAL A 134 -2.12 6.50 -1.08
N LEU A 135 -3.18 7.04 -0.45
CA LEU A 135 -4.55 6.58 -0.66
C LEU A 135 -5.02 6.78 -2.10
N ALA A 136 -4.69 7.92 -2.70
CA ALA A 136 -5.03 8.20 -4.09
C ALA A 136 -4.34 7.22 -5.05
N TRP A 137 -3.07 6.91 -4.80
CA TRP A 137 -2.35 5.90 -5.57
C TRP A 137 -2.99 4.51 -5.45
N LEU A 138 -3.32 4.08 -4.23
CA LEU A 138 -4.00 2.80 -3.99
C LEU A 138 -5.37 2.73 -4.67
N ALA A 139 -6.06 3.86 -4.79
CA ALA A 139 -7.35 3.98 -5.46
C ALA A 139 -7.25 4.12 -6.99
N GLY A 140 -6.04 4.20 -7.56
CA GLY A 140 -5.83 4.49 -8.99
C GLY A 140 -6.27 5.89 -9.39
N ALA A 141 -6.18 6.87 -8.48
CA ALA A 141 -6.66 8.23 -8.62
C ALA A 141 -5.53 9.28 -8.46
N SER A 142 -4.28 8.91 -8.71
CA SER A 142 -3.11 9.79 -8.52
C SER A 142 -3.16 11.07 -9.36
N ASP A 143 -3.80 11.02 -10.52
CA ASP A 143 -3.92 12.17 -11.44
C ASP A 143 -5.07 13.13 -11.09
N GLU A 144 -5.91 12.79 -10.10
CA GLU A 144 -6.95 13.70 -9.63
C GLU A 144 -6.31 14.96 -9.02
N PRO A 145 -6.84 16.17 -9.30
CA PRO A 145 -6.18 17.43 -8.90
C PRO A 145 -5.88 17.54 -7.40
N THR A 146 -6.78 17.03 -6.54
CA THR A 146 -6.60 17.04 -5.09
C THR A 146 -5.48 16.10 -4.67
N ALA A 147 -5.39 14.93 -5.29
CA ALA A 147 -4.34 13.95 -5.05
C ALA A 147 -2.98 14.47 -5.51
N ALA A 148 -2.91 15.03 -6.72
CA ALA A 148 -1.69 15.62 -7.25
C ALA A 148 -1.15 16.76 -6.37
N ALA A 149 -2.03 17.63 -5.84
CA ALA A 149 -1.65 18.67 -4.90
C ALA A 149 -1.14 18.10 -3.55
N ALA A 150 -1.77 17.04 -3.06
CA ALA A 150 -1.33 16.36 -1.85
C ALA A 150 0.03 15.68 -2.04
N CYS A 151 0.26 15.02 -3.18
CA CYS A 151 1.55 14.41 -3.50
C CYS A 151 2.68 15.45 -3.63
N ALA A 152 2.41 16.59 -4.27
CA ALA A 152 3.37 17.69 -4.33
C ALA A 152 3.73 18.21 -2.93
N THR A 153 2.73 18.42 -2.07
CA THR A 153 2.96 18.83 -0.67
C THR A 153 3.75 17.77 0.12
N ALA A 154 3.44 16.51 -0.10
CA ALA A 154 4.14 15.39 0.52
C ALA A 154 5.62 15.33 0.11
N ALA A 155 5.92 15.58 -1.16
CA ALA A 155 7.28 15.63 -1.68
C ALA A 155 8.10 16.76 -1.00
N ASP A 156 7.51 17.94 -0.85
CA ASP A 156 8.14 19.07 -0.13
C ASP A 156 8.44 18.69 1.33
N GLN A 157 7.54 18.00 2.02
CA GLN A 157 7.73 17.56 3.41
C GLN A 157 8.85 16.52 3.57
N VAL A 158 9.03 15.65 2.58
CA VAL A 158 10.11 14.65 2.58
C VAL A 158 11.46 15.30 2.32
N ALA A 159 11.51 16.34 1.49
CA ALA A 159 12.73 17.05 1.15
C ALA A 159 13.27 17.95 2.27
N LEU A 160 12.42 18.29 3.27
CA LEU A 160 12.86 19.10 4.42
C LEU A 160 13.71 18.25 5.39
N PRO A 161 14.85 18.75 5.87
CA PRO A 161 15.59 18.09 6.94
C PRO A 161 14.69 17.97 8.20
N PRO A 162 14.84 16.87 8.98
CA PRO A 162 14.08 16.74 10.23
C PRO A 162 14.36 17.94 11.11
N GLU A 163 13.29 18.60 11.60
CA GLU A 163 13.43 19.68 12.55
C GLU A 163 14.15 19.14 13.80
N SER A 164 15.30 19.73 14.09
CA SER A 164 16.04 19.35 15.29
C SER A 164 15.24 19.75 16.53
N PRO A 165 15.08 18.87 17.53
CA PRO A 165 14.36 19.13 18.75
C PRO A 165 15.03 20.21 19.61
#